data_b4addd9b9e200ab9031d4b9c8f62b1ae
#
_entry.id   b4addd9b9e200ab9031d4b9c8f62b1ae
#
_cell.length_a   1.000
_cell.length_b   1.000
_cell.length_c   1.000
_cell.angle_alpha   90.00
_cell.angle_beta   90.00
_cell.angle_gamma   90.00
#
_symmetry.space_group_name_H-M   'P 1'
#
loop_
_entity.id
_entity.type
_entity.pdbx_description
1 polymer ?
#
loop_
_entity_poly.entity_id
_entity_poly.type
_entity_poly.pdbx_seq_one_letter_code
_entity_poly.pdbx_strand_id
1 'polypeptide(L)'
;RKMYDEMGKSIDAVLVATADHTHAMITADAMTLGKHVYTQKPLTHSVYESRLLTNLAKKYDVATQMGNQGSSLAEGVDLICEWIWNGEIGEVTKVECATNRPIWPQGLNAPEKVDKIPSTLNWDLFTGPAKLRPFNKTYHPWNWRGWWDYGTGALGDMACHILHPVFKGLNLGYPTRV
;
A
#
# COMPACT_ATOMS: atom_id res chain seq x y z
N ARG A 1 1.67 -9.16 17.80
CA ARG A 1 1.38 -10.47 18.47
C ARG A 1 0.80 -10.26 19.85
N LYS A 2 1.45 -9.54 20.77
CA LYS A 2 0.93 -9.29 22.13
C LYS A 2 -0.56 -8.86 22.14
N MET A 3 -0.97 -7.95 21.26
CA MET A 3 -2.37 -7.54 21.13
C MET A 3 -3.29 -8.73 20.84
N TYR A 4 -2.90 -9.63 19.94
CA TYR A 4 -3.71 -10.82 19.64
C TYR A 4 -3.71 -11.84 20.78
N ASP A 5 -2.61 -11.99 21.50
CA ASP A 5 -2.52 -12.89 22.66
C ASP A 5 -3.44 -12.43 23.78
N GLU A 6 -3.53 -11.12 24.01
CA GLU A 6 -4.33 -10.54 25.08
C GLU A 6 -5.81 -10.27 24.68
N MET A 7 -6.06 -9.86 23.45
CA MET A 7 -7.36 -9.33 23.00
C MET A 7 -7.93 -10.05 21.77
N GLY A 8 -7.27 -11.05 21.23
CA GLY A 8 -7.65 -11.66 19.95
C GLY A 8 -9.08 -12.17 19.88
N LYS A 9 -9.66 -12.58 21.00
CA LYS A 9 -11.06 -13.05 21.06
C LYS A 9 -12.09 -11.93 20.93
N SER A 10 -11.72 -10.69 21.21
CA SER A 10 -12.58 -9.50 21.15
C SER A 10 -12.34 -8.64 19.91
N ILE A 11 -11.49 -9.08 18.99
CA ILE A 11 -11.18 -8.37 17.74
C ILE A 11 -11.81 -9.13 16.59
N ASP A 12 -12.70 -8.51 15.83
CA ASP A 12 -13.31 -9.06 14.62
C ASP A 12 -12.59 -8.62 13.36
N ALA A 13 -12.08 -7.39 13.34
CA ALA A 13 -11.42 -6.82 12.19
C ALA A 13 -10.19 -5.98 12.57
N VAL A 14 -9.24 -5.86 11.65
CA VAL A 14 -8.00 -5.11 11.84
C VAL A 14 -7.83 -4.10 10.73
N LEU A 15 -7.52 -2.84 11.10
CA LEU A 15 -7.09 -1.80 10.19
C LEU A 15 -5.57 -1.71 10.22
N VAL A 16 -4.93 -1.90 9.05
CA VAL A 16 -3.49 -1.82 8.87
C VAL A 16 -3.14 -0.52 8.15
N ALA A 17 -2.43 0.39 8.83
CA ALA A 17 -2.04 1.71 8.29
C ALA A 17 -0.59 2.03 8.72
N THR A 18 0.30 1.12 8.48
CA THR A 18 1.73 1.20 8.80
C THR A 18 2.54 1.64 7.58
N ALA A 19 3.87 1.50 7.60
CA ALA A 19 4.69 1.72 6.41
C ALA A 19 4.50 0.57 5.40
N ASP A 20 4.62 0.86 4.10
CA ASP A 20 4.26 -0.03 2.99
C ASP A 20 4.82 -1.46 3.14
N HIS A 21 6.10 -1.58 3.51
CA HIS A 21 6.79 -2.86 3.62
C HIS A 21 6.26 -3.79 4.73
N THR A 22 5.48 -3.26 5.66
CA THR A 22 4.91 -4.05 6.77
C THR A 22 3.45 -4.43 6.53
N HIS A 23 2.79 -3.87 5.51
CA HIS A 23 1.37 -4.12 5.23
C HIS A 23 1.07 -5.60 5.08
N ALA A 24 1.78 -6.28 4.19
CA ALA A 24 1.51 -7.68 3.88
C ALA A 24 1.68 -8.60 5.09
N MET A 25 2.75 -8.42 5.86
CA MET A 25 3.03 -9.25 7.03
C MET A 25 1.93 -9.11 8.09
N ILE A 26 1.56 -7.87 8.42
CA ILE A 26 0.54 -7.61 9.45
C ILE A 26 -0.84 -8.10 8.98
N THR A 27 -1.16 -7.87 7.71
CA THR A 27 -2.41 -8.32 7.09
C THR A 27 -2.51 -9.84 7.07
N ALA A 28 -1.44 -10.53 6.69
CA ALA A 28 -1.38 -11.99 6.70
C ALA A 28 -1.56 -12.57 8.10
N ASP A 29 -0.91 -11.99 9.11
CA ASP A 29 -1.08 -12.38 10.50
C ASP A 29 -2.56 -12.27 10.94
N ALA A 30 -3.23 -11.15 10.60
CA ALA A 30 -4.64 -10.97 10.91
C ALA A 30 -5.53 -12.02 10.21
N MET A 31 -5.33 -12.24 8.91
CA MET A 31 -6.10 -13.22 8.12
C MET A 31 -5.94 -14.64 8.66
N THR A 32 -4.72 -15.04 9.05
CA THR A 32 -4.46 -16.38 9.61
C THR A 32 -5.14 -16.62 10.95
N LEU A 33 -5.50 -15.54 11.65
CA LEU A 33 -6.28 -15.56 12.88
C LEU A 33 -7.79 -15.41 12.64
N GLY A 34 -8.24 -15.49 11.37
CA GLY A 34 -9.65 -15.38 11.00
C GLY A 34 -10.22 -13.96 11.16
N LYS A 35 -9.37 -12.91 11.15
CA LYS A 35 -9.82 -11.53 11.28
C LYS A 35 -10.05 -10.90 9.91
N HIS A 36 -11.13 -10.15 9.78
CA HIS A 36 -11.35 -9.27 8.62
C HIS A 36 -10.30 -8.17 8.59
N VAL A 37 -9.93 -7.70 7.40
CA VAL A 37 -8.85 -6.73 7.29
C VAL A 37 -9.18 -5.56 6.36
N TYR A 38 -8.81 -4.37 6.81
CA TYR A 38 -8.72 -3.17 5.97
C TYR A 38 -7.25 -2.74 5.95
N THR A 39 -6.60 -2.85 4.80
CA THR A 39 -5.17 -2.51 4.67
C THR A 39 -4.99 -1.28 3.80
N GLN A 40 -4.22 -0.31 4.26
CA GLN A 40 -3.92 0.89 3.50
C GLN A 40 -3.19 0.59 2.19
N LYS A 41 -3.31 1.53 1.24
CA LYS A 41 -2.56 1.52 -0.03
C LYS A 41 -1.08 1.90 0.20
N PRO A 42 -0.16 1.41 -0.62
CA PRO A 42 -0.33 0.26 -1.50
C PRO A 42 -0.55 -1.01 -0.69
N LEU A 43 -1.32 -1.94 -1.23
CA LEU A 43 -1.70 -3.16 -0.48
C LEU A 43 -0.49 -3.92 0.06
N THR A 44 0.55 -4.00 -0.76
CA THR A 44 1.77 -4.75 -0.45
C THR A 44 3.00 -4.06 -1.04
N HIS A 45 4.17 -4.52 -0.65
CA HIS A 45 5.46 -4.05 -1.15
C HIS A 45 5.96 -4.86 -2.36
N SER A 46 5.41 -6.04 -2.59
CA SER A 46 5.76 -6.91 -3.72
C SER A 46 4.56 -7.63 -4.33
N VAL A 47 4.72 -8.07 -5.59
CA VAL A 47 3.70 -8.89 -6.29
C VAL A 47 3.48 -10.23 -5.59
N TYR A 48 4.54 -10.83 -5.06
CA TYR A 48 4.44 -12.08 -4.29
C TYR A 48 3.51 -11.93 -3.10
N GLU A 49 3.68 -10.87 -2.33
CA GLU A 49 2.83 -10.58 -1.17
C GLU A 49 1.36 -10.38 -1.56
N SER A 50 1.08 -9.68 -2.66
CA SER A 50 -0.30 -9.50 -3.15
C SER A 50 -0.96 -10.84 -3.47
N ARG A 51 -0.25 -11.73 -4.13
CA ARG A 51 -0.73 -13.08 -4.43
C ARG A 51 -0.92 -13.92 -3.18
N LEU A 52 0.00 -13.80 -2.22
CA LEU A 52 -0.13 -14.46 -0.92
C LEU A 52 -1.40 -14.02 -0.19
N LEU A 53 -1.64 -12.71 -0.08
CA LEU A 53 -2.83 -12.18 0.59
C LEU A 53 -4.12 -12.62 -0.10
N THR A 54 -4.15 -12.66 -1.44
CA THR A 54 -5.29 -13.18 -2.21
C THR A 54 -5.61 -14.63 -1.84
N ASN A 55 -4.58 -15.47 -1.72
CA ASN A 55 -4.75 -16.87 -1.33
C ASN A 55 -5.19 -17.02 0.13
N LEU A 56 -4.63 -16.20 1.03
CA LEU A 56 -5.01 -16.22 2.45
C LEU A 56 -6.45 -15.78 2.65
N ALA A 57 -6.91 -14.72 1.96
CA ALA A 57 -8.28 -14.25 2.04
C ALA A 57 -9.28 -15.38 1.67
N LYS A 58 -9.00 -16.11 0.59
CA LYS A 58 -9.81 -17.25 0.16
C LYS A 58 -9.73 -18.42 1.17
N LYS A 59 -8.52 -18.72 1.65
CA LYS A 59 -8.30 -19.87 2.57
C LYS A 59 -8.99 -19.69 3.91
N TYR A 60 -8.99 -18.48 4.44
CA TYR A 60 -9.54 -18.16 5.76
C TYR A 60 -10.94 -17.54 5.71
N ASP A 61 -11.49 -17.37 4.50
CA ASP A 61 -12.84 -16.82 4.25
C ASP A 61 -13.08 -15.50 5.00
N VAL A 62 -12.14 -14.58 4.88
CA VAL A 62 -12.20 -13.27 5.55
C VAL A 62 -12.53 -12.14 4.58
N ALA A 63 -13.32 -11.18 5.02
CA ALA A 63 -13.58 -9.96 4.27
C ALA A 63 -12.32 -9.08 4.23
N THR A 64 -12.03 -8.56 3.04
CA THR A 64 -10.84 -7.75 2.78
C THR A 64 -11.18 -6.47 2.04
N GLN A 65 -10.50 -5.37 2.39
CA GLN A 65 -10.61 -4.09 1.70
C GLN A 65 -9.25 -3.42 1.66
N MET A 66 -8.84 -2.95 0.49
CA MET A 66 -7.71 -2.04 0.38
C MET A 66 -8.19 -0.60 0.54
N GLY A 67 -7.50 0.18 1.38
CA GLY A 67 -7.71 1.62 1.47
C GLY A 67 -7.20 2.32 0.21
N ASN A 68 -7.96 3.28 -0.29
CA ASN A 68 -7.56 4.17 -1.39
C ASN A 68 -8.41 5.44 -1.35
N GLN A 69 -8.36 6.13 -0.22
CA GLN A 69 -9.15 7.34 0.01
C GLN A 69 -8.89 8.39 -1.09
N GLY A 70 -9.94 9.08 -1.48
CA GLY A 70 -9.88 10.03 -2.58
C GLY A 70 -10.04 9.43 -3.98
N SER A 71 -9.87 8.10 -4.12
CA SER A 71 -10.16 7.41 -5.39
C SER A 71 -11.38 6.50 -5.29
N SER A 72 -11.53 5.80 -4.16
CA SER A 72 -12.65 4.87 -3.95
C SER A 72 -13.92 5.54 -3.40
N LEU A 73 -13.78 6.72 -2.79
CA LEU A 73 -14.89 7.50 -2.23
C LEU A 73 -15.21 8.76 -3.04
N ALA A 74 -14.41 9.07 -4.07
CA ALA A 74 -14.60 10.28 -4.85
C ALA A 74 -15.68 10.04 -5.92
N GLU A 75 -16.74 10.80 -5.87
CA GLU A 75 -17.79 10.88 -6.89
C GLU A 75 -17.20 11.01 -8.32
N GLY A 76 -16.02 11.64 -8.45
CA GLY A 76 -15.34 11.84 -9.71
C GLY A 76 -14.89 10.55 -10.41
N VAL A 77 -14.53 9.48 -9.70
CA VAL A 77 -14.11 8.23 -10.35
C VAL A 77 -15.30 7.56 -11.04
N ASP A 78 -16.45 7.50 -10.37
CA ASP A 78 -17.65 6.89 -10.92
C ASP A 78 -18.15 7.70 -12.11
N LEU A 79 -18.15 9.03 -12.01
CA LEU A 79 -18.52 9.91 -13.10
C LEU A 79 -17.59 9.78 -14.33
N ILE A 80 -16.28 9.66 -14.13
CA ILE A 80 -15.33 9.39 -15.22
C ILE A 80 -15.64 8.05 -15.89
N CYS A 81 -15.95 7.01 -15.10
CA CYS A 81 -16.30 5.72 -15.62
C CYS A 81 -17.61 5.77 -16.43
N GLU A 82 -18.62 6.49 -15.93
CA GLU A 82 -19.89 6.70 -16.65
C GLU A 82 -19.68 7.39 -18.01
N TRP A 83 -18.89 8.44 -18.07
CA TRP A 83 -18.55 9.12 -19.33
C TRP A 83 -17.86 8.20 -20.34
N ILE A 84 -16.92 7.37 -19.87
CA ILE A 84 -16.23 6.39 -20.71
C ILE A 84 -17.25 5.36 -21.22
N TRP A 85 -18.07 4.79 -20.34
CA TRP A 85 -19.02 3.74 -20.69
C TRP A 85 -20.16 4.22 -21.59
N ASN A 86 -20.58 5.47 -21.44
CA ASN A 86 -21.58 6.10 -22.30
C ASN A 86 -21.02 6.60 -23.63
N GLY A 87 -19.70 6.53 -23.83
CA GLY A 87 -19.07 6.97 -25.08
C GLY A 87 -18.94 8.48 -25.24
N GLU A 88 -19.08 9.26 -24.15
CA GLU A 88 -19.01 10.73 -24.20
C GLU A 88 -17.71 11.28 -24.77
N ILE A 89 -16.61 10.53 -24.61
CA ILE A 89 -15.29 10.89 -25.14
C ILE A 89 -14.88 10.02 -26.34
N GLY A 90 -15.79 9.15 -26.83
CA GLY A 90 -15.52 8.20 -27.89
C GLY A 90 -14.63 7.04 -27.46
N GLU A 91 -14.01 6.37 -28.44
CA GLU A 91 -13.11 5.26 -28.18
C GLU A 91 -11.78 5.73 -27.57
N VAL A 92 -11.43 5.21 -26.39
CA VAL A 92 -10.17 5.53 -25.71
C VAL A 92 -9.05 4.67 -26.27
N THR A 93 -8.11 5.29 -26.99
CA THR A 93 -6.95 4.61 -27.59
C THR A 93 -5.66 4.81 -26.82
N LYS A 94 -5.57 5.88 -26.02
CA LYS A 94 -4.39 6.22 -25.22
C LYS A 94 -4.78 6.89 -23.92
N VAL A 95 -4.08 6.58 -22.84
CA VAL A 95 -4.20 7.25 -21.55
C VAL A 95 -2.82 7.69 -21.07
N GLU A 96 -2.72 8.92 -20.62
CA GLU A 96 -1.52 9.46 -19.99
C GLU A 96 -1.85 9.83 -18.55
N CYS A 97 -1.11 9.26 -17.59
CA CYS A 97 -1.25 9.55 -16.18
C CYS A 97 0.02 10.20 -15.66
N ALA A 98 -0.10 11.28 -14.93
CA ALA A 98 1.03 11.99 -14.35
C ALA A 98 0.72 12.45 -12.93
N THR A 99 1.77 12.68 -12.15
CA THR A 99 1.70 13.26 -10.81
C THR A 99 2.89 14.18 -10.58
N ASN A 100 2.69 15.20 -9.73
CA ASN A 100 3.77 16.08 -9.26
C ASN A 100 4.51 15.49 -8.02
N ARG A 101 4.17 14.27 -7.62
CA ARG A 101 4.88 13.54 -6.56
C ARG A 101 6.17 12.91 -7.12
N PRO A 102 7.18 12.66 -6.27
CA PRO A 102 7.16 12.72 -4.81
C PRO A 102 7.45 14.12 -4.26
N ILE A 103 7.00 14.34 -3.01
CA ILE A 103 7.43 15.49 -2.19
C ILE A 103 8.52 15.10 -1.17
N TRP A 104 8.94 13.87 -1.19
CA TRP A 104 10.08 13.32 -0.43
C TRP A 104 11.23 12.99 -1.37
N PRO A 105 12.48 13.02 -0.88
CA PRO A 105 13.64 12.68 -1.70
C PRO A 105 13.60 11.23 -2.17
N GLN A 106 13.98 10.99 -3.41
CA GLN A 106 14.19 9.66 -4.01
C GLN A 106 15.57 9.59 -4.68
N GLY A 107 16.05 8.37 -4.92
CA GLY A 107 17.32 8.15 -5.60
C GLY A 107 18.54 8.58 -4.78
N LEU A 108 18.39 8.70 -3.47
CA LEU A 108 19.50 9.03 -2.57
C LEU A 108 20.39 7.82 -2.33
N ASN A 109 21.68 8.08 -2.17
CA ASN A 109 22.61 7.09 -1.62
C ASN A 109 22.27 6.79 -0.16
N ALA A 110 22.58 5.57 0.29
CA ALA A 110 22.43 5.21 1.69
C ALA A 110 23.19 6.20 2.59
N PRO A 111 22.58 6.70 3.68
CA PRO A 111 23.25 7.64 4.55
C PRO A 111 24.43 6.99 5.25
N GLU A 112 25.57 7.67 5.26
CA GLU A 112 26.80 7.22 5.95
C GLU A 112 26.70 7.42 7.46
N LYS A 113 25.96 8.46 7.87
CA LYS A 113 25.83 8.82 9.28
C LYS A 113 24.80 7.96 9.98
N VAL A 114 25.13 7.49 11.17
CA VAL A 114 24.20 6.85 12.10
C VAL A 114 23.65 7.90 13.06
N ASP A 115 22.34 8.03 13.15
CA ASP A 115 21.68 8.93 14.09
C ASP A 115 21.18 8.14 15.31
N LYS A 116 20.96 8.87 16.42
CA LYS A 116 20.36 8.30 17.63
C LYS A 116 18.88 7.98 17.36
N ILE A 117 18.47 6.77 17.68
CA ILE A 117 17.06 6.36 17.61
C ILE A 117 16.26 7.19 18.62
N PRO A 118 15.16 7.86 18.20
CA PRO A 118 14.25 8.53 19.13
C PRO A 118 13.69 7.57 20.18
N SER A 119 13.54 8.02 21.42
CA SER A 119 13.02 7.18 22.51
C SER A 119 11.57 6.68 22.27
N THR A 120 10.84 7.36 21.39
CA THR A 120 9.47 7.02 20.99
C THR A 120 9.39 6.03 19.83
N LEU A 121 10.53 5.65 19.24
CA LEU A 121 10.60 4.76 18.08
C LEU A 121 11.29 3.44 18.45
N ASN A 122 10.61 2.33 18.24
CA ASN A 122 11.26 1.03 18.19
C ASN A 122 11.69 0.75 16.74
N TRP A 123 12.98 0.97 16.46
CA TRP A 123 13.54 0.86 15.12
C TRP A 123 13.50 -0.57 14.57
N ASP A 124 13.70 -1.56 15.42
CA ASP A 124 13.61 -2.96 15.03
C ASP A 124 12.20 -3.33 14.57
N LEU A 125 11.18 -2.94 15.33
CA LEU A 125 9.77 -3.15 14.93
C LEU A 125 9.39 -2.36 13.69
N PHE A 126 9.91 -1.14 13.51
CA PHE A 126 9.67 -0.36 12.29
C PHE A 126 10.31 -1.04 11.08
N THR A 127 11.54 -1.53 11.21
CA THR A 127 12.26 -2.23 10.14
C THR A 127 11.52 -3.52 9.73
N GLY A 128 10.97 -4.25 10.70
CA GLY A 128 10.12 -5.43 10.45
C GLY A 128 10.77 -6.44 9.50
N PRO A 129 10.15 -6.75 8.34
CA PRO A 129 10.67 -7.72 7.38
C PRO A 129 11.83 -7.19 6.53
N ALA A 130 12.10 -5.88 6.55
CA ALA A 130 13.19 -5.31 5.79
C ALA A 130 14.56 -5.59 6.42
N LYS A 131 15.63 -5.45 5.65
CA LYS A 131 16.99 -5.60 6.15
C LYS A 131 17.26 -4.57 7.25
N LEU A 132 17.63 -5.03 8.44
CA LEU A 132 18.00 -4.14 9.53
C LEU A 132 19.22 -3.29 9.13
N ARG A 133 19.02 -1.97 9.22
CA ARG A 133 20.05 -0.95 8.95
C ARG A 133 20.22 -0.05 10.16
N PRO A 134 21.38 0.57 10.34
CA PRO A 134 21.54 1.65 11.32
C PRO A 134 20.52 2.75 11.09
N PHE A 135 19.93 3.28 12.16
CA PHE A 135 18.94 4.34 12.06
C PHE A 135 19.56 5.63 11.50
N ASN A 136 18.81 6.26 10.61
CA ASN A 136 19.05 7.62 10.18
C ASN A 136 17.72 8.38 10.05
N LYS A 137 17.73 9.65 10.45
CA LYS A 137 16.52 10.51 10.39
C LYS A 137 15.94 10.72 8.99
N THR A 138 16.68 10.36 7.94
CA THR A 138 16.18 10.40 6.56
C THR A 138 15.19 9.28 6.25
N TYR A 139 15.08 8.26 7.12
CA TYR A 139 14.10 7.18 6.93
C TYR A 139 12.76 7.51 7.58
N HIS A 140 12.75 8.07 8.77
CA HIS A 140 11.55 8.24 9.59
C HIS A 140 11.45 9.69 10.09
N PRO A 141 10.24 10.25 10.24
CA PRO A 141 8.91 9.58 10.21
C PRO A 141 8.22 9.51 8.84
N TRP A 142 8.70 10.25 7.84
CA TRP A 142 7.96 10.47 6.58
C TRP A 142 8.66 9.92 5.34
N ASN A 143 9.98 10.14 5.23
CA ASN A 143 10.76 9.92 4.00
C ASN A 143 11.03 8.43 3.68
N TRP A 144 10.61 7.51 4.55
CA TRP A 144 10.68 6.07 4.28
C TRP A 144 10.05 5.68 2.93
N ARG A 145 9.10 6.45 2.44
CA ARG A 145 8.43 6.24 1.15
C ARG A 145 9.38 6.25 -0.04
N GLY A 146 10.46 7.01 0.03
CA GLY A 146 11.48 7.09 -1.01
C GLY A 146 12.59 6.04 -0.93
N TRP A 147 12.56 5.18 0.09
CA TRP A 147 13.57 4.15 0.32
C TRP A 147 13.03 2.77 -0.05
N TRP A 148 13.75 2.09 -0.94
CA TRP A 148 13.34 0.77 -1.45
C TRP A 148 13.04 -0.25 -0.36
N ASP A 149 13.76 -0.20 0.77
CA ASP A 149 13.54 -1.13 1.88
C ASP A 149 12.19 -0.95 2.59
N TYR A 150 11.60 0.25 2.52
CA TYR A 150 10.46 0.63 3.37
C TYR A 150 9.23 1.11 2.60
N GLY A 151 9.43 1.67 1.41
CA GLY A 151 8.37 2.27 0.61
C GLY A 151 8.42 1.82 -0.85
N THR A 152 7.40 2.23 -1.59
CA THR A 152 7.20 1.87 -2.99
C THR A 152 7.50 3.03 -3.95
N GLY A 153 8.08 4.12 -3.43
CA GLY A 153 8.38 5.32 -4.20
C GLY A 153 7.13 6.03 -4.73
N ALA A 154 7.33 6.99 -5.61
CA ALA A 154 6.22 7.77 -6.16
C ALA A 154 5.26 6.93 -6.99
N LEU A 155 5.75 5.94 -7.71
CA LEU A 155 4.89 5.07 -8.52
C LEU A 155 3.93 4.26 -7.63
N GLY A 156 4.44 3.53 -6.65
CA GLY A 156 3.59 2.73 -5.76
C GLY A 156 2.69 3.57 -4.87
N ASP A 157 3.16 4.74 -4.41
CA ASP A 157 2.37 5.64 -3.59
C ASP A 157 1.21 6.30 -4.36
N MET A 158 1.43 6.69 -5.62
CA MET A 158 0.47 7.49 -6.40
C MET A 158 -0.31 6.72 -7.45
N ALA A 159 0.23 5.63 -7.99
CA ALA A 159 -0.46 4.87 -9.03
C ALA A 159 -1.82 4.34 -8.57
N CYS A 160 -1.95 3.94 -7.30
CA CYS A 160 -3.22 3.52 -6.71
C CYS A 160 -4.33 4.58 -6.87
N HIS A 161 -3.97 5.85 -6.88
CA HIS A 161 -4.92 6.95 -7.04
C HIS A 161 -5.18 7.29 -8.51
N ILE A 162 -4.11 7.48 -9.28
CA ILE A 162 -4.22 8.03 -10.64
C ILE A 162 -4.57 6.98 -11.70
N LEU A 163 -4.22 5.71 -11.48
CA LEU A 163 -4.57 4.63 -12.40
C LEU A 163 -5.92 3.97 -12.08
N HIS A 164 -6.49 4.20 -10.90
CA HIS A 164 -7.76 3.58 -10.49
C HIS A 164 -8.89 3.86 -11.50
N PRO A 165 -9.19 5.11 -11.88
CA PRO A 165 -10.26 5.38 -12.84
C PRO A 165 -9.99 4.77 -14.22
N VAL A 166 -8.71 4.67 -14.61
CA VAL A 166 -8.32 4.04 -15.88
C VAL A 166 -8.62 2.55 -15.87
N PHE A 167 -8.17 1.84 -14.84
CA PHE A 167 -8.42 0.40 -14.70
C PHE A 167 -9.91 0.08 -14.60
N LYS A 168 -10.66 0.86 -13.81
CA LYS A 168 -12.10 0.67 -13.62
C LYS A 168 -12.88 1.03 -14.89
N GLY A 169 -12.64 2.21 -15.44
CA GLY A 169 -13.41 2.73 -16.60
C GLY A 169 -13.17 1.95 -17.88
N LEU A 170 -11.94 1.46 -18.11
CA LEU A 170 -11.58 0.69 -19.31
C LEU A 170 -11.60 -0.83 -19.07
N ASN A 171 -11.96 -1.28 -17.87
CA ASN A 171 -12.00 -2.70 -17.49
C ASN A 171 -10.68 -3.42 -17.82
N LEU A 172 -9.55 -2.80 -17.48
CA LEU A 172 -8.23 -3.33 -17.81
C LEU A 172 -7.89 -4.55 -16.94
N GLY A 173 -7.28 -5.54 -17.57
CA GLY A 173 -6.67 -6.68 -16.89
C GLY A 173 -5.19 -6.46 -16.57
N TYR A 174 -4.41 -7.54 -16.61
CA TYR A 174 -2.97 -7.47 -16.43
C TYR A 174 -2.29 -6.81 -17.63
N PRO A 175 -1.22 -6.00 -17.41
CA PRO A 175 -0.45 -5.42 -18.50
C PRO A 175 0.25 -6.51 -19.31
N THR A 176 0.33 -6.32 -20.61
CA THR A 176 1.07 -7.22 -21.53
C THR A 176 2.53 -6.82 -21.67
N ARG A 177 2.87 -5.60 -21.32
CA ARG A 177 4.24 -5.05 -21.25
C ARG A 177 4.34 -4.05 -20.12
N VAL A 178 5.50 -4.00 -19.48
CA VAL A 178 5.89 -3.03 -18.46
C VAL A 178 7.25 -2.45 -18.82
#